data_0d42ed8f1bc7798c7efb711372b82db3
#
_entry.id   0d42ed8f1bc7798c7efb711372b82db3
#
_cell.length_a   1.000
_cell.length_b   1.000
_cell.length_c   1.000
_cell.angle_alpha   90.00
_cell.angle_beta   90.00
_cell.angle_gamma   90.00
#
_symmetry.space_group_name_H-M   'P 1'
#
loop_
_entity.id
_entity.type
_entity.pdbx_description
1 polymer ?
#
loop_
_entity_poly.entity_id
_entity_poly.type
_entity_poly.pdbx_seq_one_letter_code
_entity_poly.pdbx_strand_id
1 'polypeptide(L)'
;EKTLRIGLKKKLTISNDFSLIKDCNMIFVAVGTPQKSNGAIDLSMIRKAVETIGRVLAKSKKNPIILIKSTVIPGTMQNVILPILEKRSGKKAGKDFGLISNPEFLQESSAIRDTKFPHVIVLGGYQTKFMKKVKSFFSKLHPNVSIIITNHQTAEMIKYANNSFLATKISFINQLSNICQNIPGANIDDIAKIIG
;
A
#
# COMPACT_ATOMS: atom_id res chain seq x y z
N GLU A 1 13.40 5.96 -16.81
CA GLU A 1 13.68 5.21 -18.04
C GLU A 1 14.96 4.38 -17.95
N LYS A 2 16.13 4.97 -17.62
CA LYS A 2 17.42 4.26 -17.51
C LYS A 2 17.38 3.06 -16.55
N THR A 3 16.81 3.22 -15.37
CA THR A 3 16.67 2.14 -14.36
C THR A 3 15.81 0.99 -14.87
N LEU A 4 14.72 1.29 -15.57
CA LEU A 4 13.82 0.29 -16.16
C LEU A 4 14.55 -0.51 -17.26
N ARG A 5 15.26 0.18 -18.15
CA ARG A 5 16.06 -0.48 -19.22
C ARG A 5 17.13 -1.42 -18.66
N ILE A 6 17.79 -1.03 -17.56
CA ILE A 6 18.77 -1.89 -16.88
C ILE A 6 18.07 -3.11 -16.25
N GLY A 7 16.92 -2.91 -15.62
CA GLY A 7 16.12 -3.99 -15.02
C GLY A 7 15.68 -5.01 -16.06
N LEU A 8 15.09 -4.56 -17.16
CA LEU A 8 14.66 -5.41 -18.28
C LEU A 8 15.78 -6.26 -18.88
N LYS A 9 16.98 -5.70 -18.98
CA LYS A 9 18.14 -6.44 -19.50
C LYS A 9 18.69 -7.51 -18.54
N LYS A 10 18.42 -7.40 -17.24
CA LYS A 10 19.13 -8.23 -16.24
C LYS A 10 18.23 -9.11 -15.38
N LYS A 11 17.09 -8.60 -14.88
CA LYS A 11 16.35 -9.27 -13.79
C LYS A 11 14.83 -9.06 -13.82
N LEU A 12 14.30 -8.18 -14.67
CA LEU A 12 12.87 -7.89 -14.73
C LEU A 12 12.22 -8.71 -15.85
N THR A 13 11.24 -9.52 -15.49
CA THR A 13 10.37 -10.22 -16.45
C THR A 13 8.97 -9.61 -16.37
N ILE A 14 8.39 -9.24 -17.50
CA ILE A 14 7.02 -8.76 -17.62
C ILE A 14 6.20 -9.88 -18.24
N SER A 15 5.10 -10.28 -17.60
CA SER A 15 4.26 -11.37 -18.05
C SER A 15 2.82 -11.20 -17.58
N ASN A 16 1.88 -11.73 -18.35
CA ASN A 16 0.49 -11.94 -17.95
C ASN A 16 0.25 -13.34 -17.36
N ASP A 17 1.29 -14.19 -17.32
CA ASP A 17 1.21 -15.51 -16.73
C ASP A 17 1.41 -15.45 -15.21
N PHE A 18 0.31 -15.56 -14.47
CA PHE A 18 0.34 -15.60 -13.02
C PHE A 18 0.98 -16.87 -12.44
N SER A 19 1.20 -17.91 -13.23
CA SER A 19 1.86 -19.11 -12.73
C SER A 19 3.30 -18.84 -12.26
N LEU A 20 3.93 -17.81 -12.79
CA LEU A 20 5.28 -17.39 -12.43
C LEU A 20 5.42 -16.98 -10.95
N ILE A 21 4.33 -16.55 -10.31
CA ILE A 21 4.39 -16.15 -8.88
C ILE A 21 4.48 -17.35 -7.92
N LYS A 22 4.29 -18.59 -8.39
CA LYS A 22 4.38 -19.80 -7.55
C LYS A 22 5.73 -19.96 -6.85
N ASP A 23 6.79 -19.42 -7.46
CA ASP A 23 8.17 -19.52 -6.98
C ASP A 23 8.67 -18.22 -6.32
N CYS A 24 7.82 -17.20 -6.24
CA CYS A 24 8.16 -15.93 -5.60
C CYS A 24 8.21 -16.05 -4.07
N ASN A 25 9.13 -15.33 -3.44
CA ASN A 25 9.22 -15.23 -1.99
C ASN A 25 8.34 -14.10 -1.43
N MET A 26 8.13 -13.04 -2.23
CA MET A 26 7.27 -11.89 -1.91
C MET A 26 6.42 -11.55 -3.13
N ILE A 27 5.16 -11.24 -2.89
CA ILE A 27 4.18 -10.86 -3.91
C ILE A 27 3.58 -9.54 -3.49
N PHE A 28 3.83 -8.47 -4.26
CA PHE A 28 3.24 -7.17 -4.02
C PHE A 28 1.97 -7.03 -4.85
N VAL A 29 0.85 -6.73 -4.17
CA VAL A 29 -0.43 -6.45 -4.81
C VAL A 29 -0.64 -4.94 -4.83
N ALA A 30 -0.56 -4.35 -6.02
CA ALA A 30 -0.67 -2.91 -6.26
C ALA A 30 -1.68 -2.62 -7.38
N VAL A 31 -2.87 -3.18 -7.25
CA VAL A 31 -3.98 -2.97 -8.21
C VAL A 31 -4.79 -1.76 -7.82
N GLY A 32 -5.48 -1.15 -8.80
CA GLY A 32 -6.36 -0.02 -8.56
C GLY A 32 -7.57 -0.40 -7.70
N THR A 33 -8.04 0.56 -6.91
CA THR A 33 -9.27 0.46 -6.10
C THR A 33 -10.09 1.73 -6.33
N PRO A 34 -10.70 1.89 -7.53
CA PRO A 34 -11.40 3.11 -7.90
C PRO A 34 -12.68 3.31 -7.07
N GLN A 35 -13.20 4.52 -7.13
CA GLN A 35 -14.48 4.86 -6.52
C GLN A 35 -15.63 4.42 -7.44
N LYS A 36 -16.69 3.86 -6.85
CA LYS A 36 -17.96 3.59 -7.52
C LYS A 36 -18.82 4.86 -7.63
N SER A 37 -19.86 4.83 -8.45
CA SER A 37 -20.81 5.94 -8.59
C SER A 37 -21.47 6.39 -7.31
N ASN A 38 -21.63 5.49 -6.34
CA ASN A 38 -22.20 5.78 -5.03
C ASN A 38 -21.16 6.22 -3.97
N GLY A 39 -19.92 6.51 -4.38
CA GLY A 39 -18.86 6.93 -3.49
C GLY A 39 -18.12 5.79 -2.77
N ALA A 40 -18.61 4.56 -2.80
CA ALA A 40 -17.93 3.43 -2.20
C ALA A 40 -16.71 2.99 -3.00
N ILE A 41 -15.72 2.40 -2.31
CA ILE A 41 -14.54 1.82 -2.97
C ILE A 41 -14.93 0.56 -3.76
N ASP A 42 -14.35 0.40 -4.96
CA ASP A 42 -14.49 -0.83 -5.73
C ASP A 42 -13.33 -1.79 -5.44
N LEU A 43 -13.67 -2.90 -4.79
CA LEU A 43 -12.72 -3.96 -4.45
C LEU A 43 -12.66 -5.09 -5.50
N SER A 44 -13.31 -4.94 -6.66
CA SER A 44 -13.39 -5.99 -7.68
C SER A 44 -12.01 -6.43 -8.19
N MET A 45 -11.13 -5.47 -8.49
CA MET A 45 -9.79 -5.75 -8.97
C MET A 45 -8.94 -6.47 -7.92
N ILE A 46 -9.00 -6.04 -6.65
CA ILE A 46 -8.23 -6.68 -5.59
C ILE A 46 -8.76 -8.09 -5.30
N ARG A 47 -10.09 -8.29 -5.31
CA ARG A 47 -10.70 -9.62 -5.20
C ARG A 47 -10.19 -10.57 -6.29
N LYS A 48 -10.23 -10.13 -7.55
CA LYS A 48 -9.73 -10.91 -8.69
C LYS A 48 -8.24 -11.24 -8.56
N ALA A 49 -7.43 -10.28 -8.14
CA ALA A 49 -5.99 -10.48 -7.93
C ALA A 49 -5.73 -11.53 -6.84
N VAL A 50 -6.35 -11.40 -5.66
CA VAL A 50 -6.12 -12.33 -4.54
C VAL A 50 -6.72 -13.71 -4.80
N GLU A 51 -7.82 -13.83 -5.56
CA GLU A 51 -8.34 -15.12 -6.02
C GLU A 51 -7.34 -15.85 -6.91
N THR A 52 -6.72 -15.11 -7.84
CA THR A 52 -5.72 -15.68 -8.76
C THR A 52 -4.46 -16.09 -7.98
N ILE A 53 -3.99 -15.24 -7.07
CA ILE A 53 -2.87 -15.56 -6.18
C ILE A 53 -3.20 -16.81 -5.35
N GLY A 54 -4.37 -16.90 -4.77
CA GLY A 54 -4.79 -18.06 -3.96
C GLY A 54 -4.73 -19.37 -4.75
N ARG A 55 -5.21 -19.39 -6.01
CA ARG A 55 -5.13 -20.59 -6.88
C ARG A 55 -3.69 -20.98 -7.19
N VAL A 56 -2.80 -20.02 -7.41
CA VAL A 56 -1.38 -20.31 -7.64
C VAL A 56 -0.71 -20.82 -6.37
N LEU A 57 -1.04 -20.24 -5.22
CA LEU A 57 -0.53 -20.68 -3.92
C LEU A 57 -0.90 -22.12 -3.58
N ALA A 58 -2.08 -22.59 -3.98
CA ALA A 58 -2.49 -24.00 -3.79
C ALA A 58 -1.46 -24.97 -4.37
N LYS A 59 -0.82 -24.59 -5.48
CA LYS A 59 0.19 -25.41 -6.19
C LYS A 59 1.63 -25.08 -5.79
N SER A 60 1.86 -24.03 -5.01
CA SER A 60 3.20 -23.62 -4.61
C SER A 60 3.71 -24.44 -3.43
N LYS A 61 4.95 -24.89 -3.49
CA LYS A 61 5.68 -25.50 -2.36
C LYS A 61 6.33 -24.47 -1.44
N LYS A 62 6.34 -23.19 -1.83
CA LYS A 62 6.91 -22.10 -1.05
C LYS A 62 5.90 -21.50 -0.08
N ASN A 63 6.41 -20.83 0.93
CA ASN A 63 5.64 -20.03 1.90
C ASN A 63 5.90 -18.54 1.61
N PRO A 64 5.27 -17.96 0.57
CA PRO A 64 5.50 -16.57 0.20
C PRO A 64 4.88 -15.59 1.18
N ILE A 65 5.25 -14.32 1.02
CA ILE A 65 4.65 -13.21 1.74
C ILE A 65 3.86 -12.38 0.73
N ILE A 66 2.59 -12.15 1.01
CA ILE A 66 1.70 -11.31 0.20
C ILE A 66 1.60 -9.96 0.90
N LEU A 67 2.05 -8.92 0.21
CA LEU A 67 1.97 -7.54 0.67
C LEU A 67 0.90 -6.81 -0.15
N ILE A 68 -0.11 -6.30 0.55
CA ILE A 68 -1.16 -5.49 -0.07
C ILE A 68 -0.75 -4.02 0.03
N LYS A 69 -0.40 -3.45 -1.13
CA LYS A 69 -0.06 -2.03 -1.25
C LYS A 69 -1.26 -1.17 -1.66
N SER A 70 -2.24 -1.76 -2.32
CA SER A 70 -3.48 -1.07 -2.69
C SER A 70 -4.16 -0.46 -1.48
N THR A 71 -4.68 0.76 -1.63
CA THR A 71 -5.50 1.41 -0.61
C THR A 71 -6.82 0.68 -0.47
N VAL A 72 -7.13 0.22 0.73
CA VAL A 72 -8.38 -0.50 1.04
C VAL A 72 -8.98 0.02 2.34
N ILE A 73 -10.30 -0.05 2.47
CA ILE A 73 -11.01 0.38 3.68
C ILE A 73 -10.66 -0.53 4.87
N PRO A 74 -10.64 0.02 6.11
CA PRO A 74 -10.38 -0.76 7.31
C PRO A 74 -11.27 -2.01 7.42
N GLY A 75 -10.63 -3.14 7.71
CA GLY A 75 -11.29 -4.45 7.76
C GLY A 75 -11.23 -5.26 6.45
N THR A 76 -10.82 -4.68 5.32
CA THR A 76 -10.73 -5.40 4.04
C THR A 76 -9.75 -6.58 4.10
N MET A 77 -8.60 -6.40 4.74
CA MET A 77 -7.62 -7.47 4.90
C MET A 77 -8.24 -8.68 5.59
N GLN A 78 -8.94 -8.45 6.70
CA GLN A 78 -9.49 -9.51 7.56
C GLN A 78 -10.76 -10.13 6.98
N ASN A 79 -11.67 -9.30 6.43
CA ASN A 79 -13.01 -9.74 6.05
C ASN A 79 -13.13 -10.13 4.57
N VAL A 80 -12.15 -9.75 3.73
CA VAL A 80 -12.20 -9.98 2.28
C VAL A 80 -10.99 -10.76 1.81
N ILE A 81 -9.79 -10.20 1.99
CA ILE A 81 -8.57 -10.73 1.38
C ILE A 81 -8.15 -12.05 2.02
N LEU A 82 -8.08 -12.10 3.35
CA LEU A 82 -7.69 -13.29 4.09
C LEU A 82 -8.60 -14.50 3.79
N PRO A 83 -9.94 -14.40 3.87
CA PRO A 83 -10.82 -15.53 3.57
C PRO A 83 -10.69 -16.04 2.12
N ILE A 84 -10.53 -15.13 1.16
CA ILE A 84 -10.34 -15.51 -0.25
C ILE A 84 -9.04 -16.29 -0.43
N LEU A 85 -7.93 -15.80 0.10
CA LEU A 85 -6.63 -16.44 -0.02
C LEU A 85 -6.64 -17.82 0.64
N GLU A 86 -7.16 -17.94 1.87
CA GLU A 86 -7.25 -19.23 2.57
C GLU A 86 -8.16 -20.23 1.82
N LYS A 87 -9.35 -19.77 1.41
CA LYS A 87 -10.30 -20.63 0.66
C LYS A 87 -9.72 -21.12 -0.66
N ARG A 88 -9.05 -20.24 -1.43
CA ARG A 88 -8.54 -20.60 -2.76
C ARG A 88 -7.23 -21.40 -2.70
N SER A 89 -6.43 -21.21 -1.67
CA SER A 89 -5.15 -21.91 -1.54
C SER A 89 -5.21 -23.20 -0.73
N GLY A 90 -6.21 -23.36 0.14
CA GLY A 90 -6.25 -24.42 1.15
C GLY A 90 -5.19 -24.26 2.25
N LYS A 91 -4.55 -23.10 2.32
CA LYS A 91 -3.44 -22.78 3.23
C LYS A 91 -3.86 -21.78 4.28
N LYS A 92 -3.09 -21.64 5.37
CA LYS A 92 -3.35 -20.74 6.49
C LYS A 92 -2.36 -19.60 6.56
N ALA A 93 -2.87 -18.37 6.66
CA ALA A 93 -2.05 -17.19 6.90
C ALA A 93 -1.32 -17.29 8.26
N GLY A 94 -0.11 -16.76 8.30
CA GLY A 94 0.76 -16.83 9.48
C GLY A 94 1.52 -18.16 9.63
N LYS A 95 1.01 -19.26 9.06
CA LYS A 95 1.64 -20.59 9.05
C LYS A 95 2.28 -20.88 7.69
N ASP A 96 1.46 -20.93 6.65
CA ASP A 96 1.84 -21.37 5.31
C ASP A 96 2.17 -20.21 4.37
N PHE A 97 1.66 -19.03 4.64
CA PHE A 97 2.02 -17.79 3.94
C PHE A 97 1.91 -16.58 4.87
N GLY A 98 2.64 -15.51 4.54
CA GLY A 98 2.49 -14.21 5.19
C GLY A 98 1.45 -13.36 4.49
N LEU A 99 0.61 -12.65 5.25
CA LEU A 99 -0.30 -11.63 4.73
C LEU A 99 -0.06 -10.33 5.48
N ILE A 100 0.32 -9.28 4.77
CA ILE A 100 0.74 -8.00 5.36
C ILE A 100 0.11 -6.84 4.58
N SER A 101 -0.55 -5.94 5.28
CA SER A 101 -0.96 -4.63 4.77
C SER A 101 0.28 -3.72 4.76
N ASN A 102 0.62 -3.17 3.61
CA ASN A 102 1.73 -2.25 3.45
C ASN A 102 1.30 -1.06 2.58
N PRO A 103 0.47 -0.17 3.13
CA PRO A 103 0.00 1.00 2.40
C PRO A 103 1.16 1.88 1.96
N GLU A 104 0.95 2.60 0.87
CA GLU A 104 1.87 3.60 0.34
C GLU A 104 1.43 5.01 0.74
N PHE A 105 2.36 5.96 0.75
CA PHE A 105 2.14 7.37 1.06
C PHE A 105 2.72 8.24 -0.06
N LEU A 106 2.46 7.84 -1.31
CA LEU A 106 2.97 8.53 -2.49
C LEU A 106 2.08 9.73 -2.82
N GLN A 107 2.71 10.80 -3.28
CA GLN A 107 2.04 11.93 -3.90
C GLN A 107 2.20 11.82 -5.42
N GLU A 108 1.18 12.17 -6.20
CA GLU A 108 1.20 12.04 -7.67
C GLU A 108 2.36 12.81 -8.30
N SER A 109 2.68 13.99 -7.79
CA SER A 109 3.78 14.82 -8.28
C SER A 109 5.18 14.33 -7.93
N SER A 110 5.33 13.46 -6.90
CA SER A 110 6.61 13.02 -6.35
C SER A 110 6.74 11.51 -6.16
N ALA A 111 5.87 10.70 -6.76
CA ALA A 111 5.77 9.25 -6.53
C ALA A 111 7.09 8.48 -6.62
N ILE A 112 7.96 8.82 -7.60
CA ILE A 112 9.29 8.19 -7.74
C ILE A 112 10.22 8.56 -6.58
N ARG A 113 10.22 9.81 -6.15
CA ARG A 113 10.99 10.29 -5.00
C ARG A 113 10.50 9.63 -3.73
N ASP A 114 9.19 9.63 -3.49
CA ASP A 114 8.56 9.06 -2.29
C ASP A 114 8.77 7.55 -2.20
N THR A 115 8.81 6.85 -3.35
CA THR A 115 9.18 5.43 -3.40
C THR A 115 10.64 5.20 -3.01
N LYS A 116 11.55 6.07 -3.44
CA LYS A 116 12.98 5.95 -3.11
C LYS A 116 13.31 6.39 -1.69
N PHE A 117 12.61 7.40 -1.20
CA PHE A 117 12.85 8.04 0.08
C PHE A 117 11.52 8.15 0.85
N PRO A 118 10.87 7.04 1.23
CA PRO A 118 9.63 7.09 1.97
C PRO A 118 9.88 7.72 3.35
N HIS A 119 8.94 8.54 3.82
CA HIS A 119 9.03 9.14 5.16
C HIS A 119 8.74 8.14 6.28
N VAL A 120 7.93 7.12 5.98
CA VAL A 120 7.57 6.03 6.89
C VAL A 120 7.19 4.77 6.11
N ILE A 121 7.41 3.62 6.71
CA ILE A 121 6.93 2.33 6.19
C ILE A 121 6.00 1.73 7.25
N VAL A 122 4.75 1.45 6.86
CA VAL A 122 3.77 0.82 7.74
C VAL A 122 3.58 -0.64 7.32
N LEU A 123 3.68 -1.54 8.28
CA LEU A 123 3.49 -2.98 8.10
C LEU A 123 2.43 -3.47 9.07
N GLY A 124 1.24 -3.78 8.54
CA GLY A 124 0.11 -4.29 9.31
C GLY A 124 -0.07 -5.78 9.15
N GLY A 125 -0.10 -6.53 10.25
CA GLY A 125 -0.30 -7.97 10.19
C GLY A 125 0.01 -8.71 11.48
N TYR A 126 0.01 -10.04 11.39
CA TYR A 126 0.37 -10.88 12.52
C TYR A 126 1.88 -10.83 12.80
N GLN A 127 2.25 -10.85 14.09
CA GLN A 127 3.63 -10.89 14.57
C GLN A 127 4.23 -12.29 14.35
N THR A 128 4.60 -12.61 13.12
CA THR A 128 5.11 -13.94 12.72
C THR A 128 6.52 -13.84 12.13
N LYS A 129 7.09 -15.02 11.79
CA LYS A 129 8.36 -15.09 11.02
C LYS A 129 8.29 -14.29 9.70
N PHE A 130 7.10 -14.16 9.10
CA PHE A 130 6.90 -13.40 7.86
C PHE A 130 7.05 -11.90 8.09
N MET A 131 6.50 -11.36 9.19
CA MET A 131 6.68 -9.96 9.57
C MET A 131 8.15 -9.62 9.77
N LYS A 132 8.90 -10.48 10.47
CA LYS A 132 10.36 -10.30 10.67
C LYS A 132 11.12 -10.23 9.33
N LYS A 133 10.77 -11.10 8.37
CA LYS A 133 11.37 -11.10 7.03
C LYS A 133 11.09 -9.82 6.26
N VAL A 134 9.84 -9.33 6.28
CA VAL A 134 9.46 -8.10 5.59
C VAL A 134 10.10 -6.87 6.25
N LYS A 135 10.12 -6.82 7.60
CA LYS A 135 10.85 -5.77 8.31
C LYS A 135 12.32 -5.73 7.89
N SER A 136 13.00 -6.90 7.90
CA SER A 136 14.41 -7.00 7.48
C SER A 136 14.61 -6.58 6.01
N PHE A 137 13.68 -6.93 5.12
CA PHE A 137 13.75 -6.51 3.71
C PHE A 137 13.69 -4.97 3.59
N PHE A 138 12.71 -4.33 4.23
CA PHE A 138 12.57 -2.87 4.16
C PHE A 138 13.69 -2.13 4.90
N SER A 139 14.19 -2.66 6.04
CA SER A 139 15.34 -2.06 6.74
C SER A 139 16.62 -2.05 5.91
N LYS A 140 16.81 -3.06 5.04
CA LYS A 140 17.94 -3.10 4.10
C LYS A 140 17.75 -2.16 2.91
N LEU A 141 16.51 -2.04 2.43
CA LEU A 141 16.19 -1.18 1.30
C LEU A 141 16.18 0.31 1.68
N HIS A 142 15.72 0.61 2.89
CA HIS A 142 15.56 1.96 3.44
C HIS A 142 16.12 2.04 4.87
N PRO A 143 17.46 2.05 5.05
CA PRO A 143 18.08 1.91 6.38
C PRO A 143 17.73 3.03 7.36
N ASN A 144 17.41 4.23 6.88
CA ASN A 144 17.14 5.41 7.70
C ASN A 144 15.64 5.73 7.83
N VAL A 145 14.76 4.81 7.41
CA VAL A 145 13.31 5.03 7.43
C VAL A 145 12.68 4.31 8.61
N SER A 146 11.82 5.00 9.34
CA SER A 146 11.04 4.43 10.43
C SER A 146 10.07 3.36 9.90
N ILE A 147 10.09 2.17 10.52
CA ILE A 147 9.19 1.06 10.19
C ILE A 147 8.23 0.85 11.35
N ILE A 148 6.96 1.15 11.13
CA ILE A 148 5.88 0.96 12.10
C ILE A 148 5.24 -0.40 11.89
N ILE A 149 5.24 -1.25 12.92
CA ILE A 149 4.56 -2.54 12.90
C ILE A 149 3.28 -2.45 13.71
N THR A 150 2.17 -2.87 13.11
CA THR A 150 0.85 -2.85 13.72
C THR A 150 -0.03 -4.00 13.22
N ASN A 151 -1.32 -4.03 13.56
CA ASN A 151 -2.28 -4.96 12.98
C ASN A 151 -2.81 -4.48 11.62
N HIS A 152 -3.55 -5.34 10.92
CA HIS A 152 -4.11 -5.03 9.59
C HIS A 152 -5.01 -3.80 9.62
N GLN A 153 -5.98 -3.76 10.54
CA GLN A 153 -6.98 -2.70 10.62
C GLN A 153 -6.36 -1.33 10.90
N THR A 154 -5.38 -1.28 11.79
CA THR A 154 -4.65 -0.05 12.09
C THR A 154 -3.85 0.45 10.89
N ALA A 155 -3.17 -0.46 10.16
CA ALA A 155 -2.42 -0.08 8.96
C ALA A 155 -3.35 0.46 7.85
N GLU A 156 -4.51 -0.16 7.65
CA GLU A 156 -5.55 0.32 6.74
C GLU A 156 -6.07 1.69 7.16
N MET A 157 -6.38 1.88 8.45
CA MET A 157 -6.87 3.15 9.00
C MET A 157 -5.83 4.26 8.88
N ILE A 158 -4.55 3.99 9.14
CA ILE A 158 -3.47 4.98 8.99
C ILE A 158 -3.48 5.59 7.59
N LYS A 159 -3.65 4.77 6.54
CA LYS A 159 -3.70 5.27 5.15
C LYS A 159 -4.90 6.18 4.93
N TYR A 160 -6.09 5.78 5.38
CA TYR A 160 -7.29 6.60 5.25
C TYR A 160 -7.20 7.89 6.05
N ALA A 161 -6.75 7.81 7.31
CA ALA A 161 -6.57 8.98 8.16
C ALA A 161 -5.58 9.99 7.55
N ASN A 162 -4.44 9.50 7.03
CA ASN A 162 -3.47 10.35 6.35
C ASN A 162 -4.06 11.07 5.13
N ASN A 163 -4.77 10.35 4.27
CA ASN A 163 -5.38 10.94 3.08
C ASN A 163 -6.48 11.94 3.44
N SER A 164 -7.32 11.62 4.42
CA SER A 164 -8.39 12.50 4.91
C SER A 164 -7.82 13.77 5.56
N PHE A 165 -6.76 13.62 6.35
CA PHE A 165 -6.09 14.77 6.97
C PHE A 165 -5.49 15.71 5.92
N LEU A 166 -4.83 15.15 4.90
CA LEU A 166 -4.29 15.96 3.79
C LEU A 166 -5.40 16.71 3.05
N ALA A 167 -6.51 16.04 2.72
CA ALA A 167 -7.66 16.67 2.09
C ALA A 167 -8.27 17.79 2.97
N THR A 168 -8.35 17.57 4.28
CA THR A 168 -8.82 18.57 5.25
C THR A 168 -7.89 19.79 5.30
N LYS A 169 -6.56 19.58 5.32
CA LYS A 169 -5.58 20.67 5.27
C LYS A 169 -5.75 21.54 4.01
N ILE A 170 -5.87 20.89 2.85
CA ILE A 170 -6.06 21.59 1.58
C ILE A 170 -7.37 22.40 1.60
N SER A 171 -8.46 21.79 2.04
CA SER A 171 -9.77 22.43 2.15
C SER A 171 -9.72 23.63 3.11
N PHE A 172 -9.07 23.47 4.26
CA PHE A 172 -8.91 24.54 5.26
C PHE A 172 -8.13 25.74 4.70
N ILE A 173 -7.01 25.51 4.03
CA ILE A 173 -6.22 26.59 3.41
C ILE A 173 -7.01 27.29 2.30
N ASN A 174 -7.79 26.56 1.51
CA ASN A 174 -8.66 27.16 0.50
C ASN A 174 -9.74 28.06 1.13
N GLN A 175 -10.31 27.68 2.27
CA GLN A 175 -11.22 28.54 3.02
C GLN A 175 -10.56 29.82 3.52
N LEU A 176 -9.34 29.70 4.08
CA LEU A 176 -8.56 30.87 4.50
C LEU A 176 -8.21 31.78 3.33
N SER A 177 -7.90 31.22 2.15
CA SER A 177 -7.66 31.99 0.92
C SER A 177 -8.86 32.90 0.57
N ASN A 178 -10.08 32.36 0.65
CA ASN A 178 -11.29 33.14 0.42
C ASN A 178 -11.45 34.30 1.42
N ILE A 179 -11.04 34.11 2.67
CA ILE A 179 -11.06 35.15 3.70
C ILE A 179 -10.01 36.22 3.42
N CYS A 180 -8.76 35.78 3.08
CA CYS A 180 -7.66 36.70 2.77
C CYS A 180 -7.96 37.66 1.62
N GLN A 181 -8.73 37.21 0.61
CA GLN A 181 -9.16 38.06 -0.51
C GLN A 181 -9.96 39.30 -0.05
N ASN A 182 -10.55 39.28 1.12
CA ASN A 182 -11.33 40.38 1.69
C ASN A 182 -10.55 41.19 2.75
N ILE A 183 -9.26 40.86 2.98
CA ILE A 183 -8.42 41.57 3.97
C ILE A 183 -7.25 42.18 3.21
N PRO A 184 -7.21 43.56 3.05
CA PRO A 184 -6.12 44.24 2.36
C PRO A 184 -4.76 43.91 2.98
N GLY A 185 -3.83 43.42 2.14
CA GLY A 185 -2.45 43.10 2.57
C GLY A 185 -2.27 41.71 3.17
N ALA A 186 -3.32 40.94 3.38
CA ALA A 186 -3.17 39.54 3.81
C ALA A 186 -2.61 38.64 2.68
N ASN A 187 -1.63 37.78 3.02
CA ASN A 187 -0.98 36.89 2.09
C ASN A 187 -1.24 35.42 2.52
N ILE A 188 -1.97 34.70 1.70
CA ILE A 188 -2.32 33.29 1.99
C ILE A 188 -1.11 32.36 1.95
N ASP A 189 -0.11 32.64 1.11
CA ASP A 189 1.08 31.80 0.98
C ASP A 189 1.93 31.84 2.26
N ASP A 190 2.04 33.04 2.90
CA ASP A 190 2.72 33.18 4.17
C ASP A 190 1.96 32.43 5.29
N ILE A 191 0.64 32.55 5.31
CA ILE A 191 -0.21 31.85 6.28
C ILE A 191 -0.04 30.33 6.09
N ALA A 192 -0.20 29.82 4.87
CA ALA A 192 -0.08 28.40 4.55
C ALA A 192 1.28 27.83 4.93
N LYS A 193 2.36 28.60 4.72
CA LYS A 193 3.73 28.21 5.09
C LYS A 193 3.94 28.04 6.58
N ILE A 194 3.27 28.87 7.39
CA ILE A 194 3.45 28.86 8.85
C ILE A 194 2.61 27.78 9.52
N ILE A 195 1.39 27.55 9.04
CA ILE A 195 0.45 26.60 9.67
C ILE A 195 0.42 25.21 9.00
N GLY A 196 1.08 25.05 7.85
CA GLY A 196 1.11 23.83 7.06
C GLY A 196 2.27 22.95 7.33
#